data_99ada64d025b3c34dcb8c7856280059b
#
_entry.id   99ada64d025b3c34dcb8c7856280059b
#
_cell.length_a   1.000
_cell.length_b   1.000
_cell.length_c   1.000
_cell.angle_alpha   90.00
_cell.angle_beta   90.00
_cell.angle_gamma   90.00
#
_symmetry.space_group_name_H-M   'P 1'
#
loop_
_entity.id
_entity.type
_entity.pdbx_description
1 polymer ?
#
loop_
_entity_poly.entity_id
_entity_poly.type
_entity_poly.pdbx_seq_one_letter_code
_entity_poly.pdbx_strand_id
1 'polypeptide(L)'
;MMNRSIQFIVCVLAILCQNINSAVAQTRSYDGVISVVPVQLEQRGKSVYINIDFVLEDVKVKSAHGVDFIPQLVAPAHTYNLPKVSIKGHNEYLAYERWLSLMSAKEKDSYEKPYVVEKGSKKRNDTIRYRYILPYELWMDDARVDVQRDECGCGEIQLMDVEPLGDIELERILVPYVVTPFFAYLQPKAEEVKSRDIQAECFLDFEVNKINIRPEYMNNPKELAKIRAMIDELKSDPSIKVNKLDIVGYASPEGSLANNKRLSEGRAMALRDYLASRYDFSRNQYFIIFGGENWDGLVKALDTIDFEYKDEALNIINDIPVEKGREAKLMQLRGGVPYRYMLKYIFPSLRVAICKVNYEIKNFNLDEAKEIIKTRPQNLSLNEMFMVANSYPKGSQEFIDVFETAVRMYPKDEIASINAAAAALSRNDLVSAERYLNMVNVNKQLPEYSNAMGVLMLLKGEYEHAEEYLKAAAKSGLQAAGQNLEELAKKKTNAAEIEKKKRK
;
A
#
# COMPACT_ATOMS: atom_id res chain seq x y z
N MET A 1 38.98 -72.73 -44.17
CA MET A 1 39.82 -71.76 -44.87
C MET A 1 38.95 -70.69 -45.48
N MET A 2 38.66 -69.66 -44.79
CA MET A 2 37.85 -68.54 -45.31
C MET A 2 38.84 -67.49 -45.87
N ASN A 3 38.61 -67.15 -47.12
CA ASN A 3 39.52 -66.47 -48.03
C ASN A 3 39.93 -65.08 -47.48
N ARG A 4 41.24 -64.85 -47.32
CA ARG A 4 41.84 -63.57 -46.89
C ARG A 4 41.43 -62.38 -47.76
N SER A 5 40.93 -62.63 -48.95
CA SER A 5 40.44 -61.59 -49.91
C SER A 5 39.11 -61.00 -49.48
N ILE A 6 38.22 -61.74 -48.80
CA ILE A 6 36.94 -61.23 -48.30
C ILE A 6 37.12 -60.35 -47.04
N GLN A 7 38.11 -60.66 -46.22
CA GLN A 7 38.42 -59.81 -45.02
C GLN A 7 38.98 -58.43 -45.43
N PHE A 8 39.73 -58.34 -46.53
CA PHE A 8 40.27 -57.08 -47.01
C PHE A 8 39.18 -56.17 -47.65
N ILE A 9 38.19 -56.77 -48.33
CA ILE A 9 37.07 -56.03 -48.95
C ILE A 9 36.15 -55.51 -47.85
N VAL A 10 35.90 -56.28 -46.80
CA VAL A 10 35.04 -55.85 -45.66
C VAL A 10 35.74 -54.73 -44.84
N CYS A 11 37.08 -54.77 -44.67
CA CYS A 11 37.81 -53.68 -44.00
C CYS A 11 37.90 -52.41 -44.84
N VAL A 12 38.02 -52.51 -46.19
CA VAL A 12 38.04 -51.34 -47.05
C VAL A 12 36.63 -50.69 -47.17
N LEU A 13 35.55 -51.49 -47.16
CA LEU A 13 34.18 -50.97 -47.08
C LEU A 13 33.87 -50.37 -45.72
N ALA A 14 34.41 -50.89 -44.61
CA ALA A 14 34.24 -50.31 -43.29
C ALA A 14 35.00 -48.98 -43.12
N ILE A 15 36.16 -48.81 -43.75
CA ILE A 15 36.93 -47.58 -43.75
C ILE A 15 36.32 -46.53 -44.70
N LEU A 16 35.65 -46.96 -45.80
CA LEU A 16 34.89 -46.04 -46.66
C LEU A 16 33.54 -45.58 -46.05
N CYS A 17 32.95 -46.35 -45.13
CA CYS A 17 31.76 -45.92 -44.41
C CYS A 17 32.04 -44.98 -43.21
N GLN A 18 33.29 -44.82 -42.79
CA GLN A 18 33.66 -43.92 -41.71
C GLN A 18 34.00 -42.46 -42.15
N ASN A 19 33.99 -42.20 -43.48
CA ASN A 19 34.26 -40.86 -44.00
C ASN A 19 33.07 -40.23 -44.77
N ILE A 20 31.86 -40.69 -44.55
CA ILE A 20 30.68 -39.92 -44.95
C ILE A 20 30.11 -39.26 -43.68
N ASN A 21 30.94 -38.60 -42.88
CA ASN A 21 30.50 -37.37 -42.26
C ASN A 21 30.42 -36.34 -43.39
N SER A 22 29.28 -36.34 -44.08
CA SER A 22 28.86 -35.13 -44.78
C SER A 22 28.81 -34.02 -43.73
N ALA A 23 29.91 -33.32 -43.55
CA ALA A 23 29.90 -31.97 -43.08
C ALA A 23 28.96 -31.23 -44.06
N VAL A 24 27.64 -31.24 -43.76
CA VAL A 24 26.78 -30.18 -44.23
C VAL A 24 27.51 -28.96 -43.70
N ALA A 25 28.24 -28.26 -44.59
CA ALA A 25 28.85 -26.99 -44.30
C ALA A 25 27.65 -26.11 -43.83
N GLN A 26 27.46 -26.05 -42.52
CA GLN A 26 26.49 -25.15 -41.95
C GLN A 26 26.92 -23.75 -42.38
N THR A 27 26.21 -23.22 -43.37
CA THR A 27 26.49 -21.92 -43.94
C THR A 27 26.17 -20.91 -42.85
N ARG A 28 27.19 -20.36 -42.20
CA ARG A 28 27.06 -19.31 -41.21
C ARG A 28 26.08 -18.23 -41.68
N SER A 29 25.33 -17.71 -40.76
CA SER A 29 24.32 -16.64 -40.99
C SER A 29 24.99 -15.29 -41.29
N TYR A 30 26.30 -15.19 -41.10
CA TYR A 30 27.10 -13.98 -41.35
C TYR A 30 28.47 -14.29 -41.95
N ASP A 31 29.03 -13.27 -42.61
CA ASP A 31 30.43 -13.22 -43.08
C ASP A 31 31.24 -12.41 -42.04
N GLY A 32 32.54 -12.65 -41.93
CA GLY A 32 33.45 -12.01 -40.99
C GLY A 32 33.64 -12.83 -39.70
N VAL A 33 34.24 -12.20 -38.69
CA VAL A 33 34.53 -12.82 -37.39
C VAL A 33 33.86 -12.04 -36.27
N ILE A 34 33.22 -12.74 -35.34
CA ILE A 34 32.70 -12.17 -34.10
C ILE A 34 33.44 -12.88 -32.97
N SER A 35 34.23 -12.11 -32.21
CA SER A 35 34.95 -12.59 -31.05
C SER A 35 34.28 -12.09 -29.77
N VAL A 36 34.09 -12.96 -28.81
CA VAL A 36 33.48 -12.63 -27.50
C VAL A 36 34.64 -12.53 -26.49
N VAL A 37 34.86 -11.35 -25.95
CA VAL A 37 36.02 -11.08 -25.08
C VAL A 37 35.50 -10.67 -23.70
N PRO A 38 35.75 -11.44 -22.63
CA PRO A 38 35.45 -11.02 -21.28
C PRO A 38 36.35 -9.85 -20.88
N VAL A 39 35.77 -8.76 -20.39
CA VAL A 39 36.53 -7.56 -19.94
C VAL A 39 36.57 -7.51 -18.42
N GLN A 40 35.46 -7.85 -17.78
CA GLN A 40 35.29 -7.84 -16.32
C GLN A 40 34.17 -8.78 -15.93
N LEU A 41 34.51 -9.82 -15.21
CA LEU A 41 33.57 -10.78 -14.65
C LEU A 41 33.83 -10.84 -13.16
N GLU A 42 33.30 -9.91 -12.39
CA GLU A 42 33.62 -9.82 -10.98
C GLU A 42 32.44 -9.35 -10.13
N GLN A 43 32.42 -9.75 -8.87
CA GLN A 43 31.56 -9.22 -7.85
C GLN A 43 32.23 -8.01 -7.18
N ARG A 44 31.50 -6.90 -7.05
CA ARG A 44 31.86 -5.76 -6.19
C ARG A 44 30.71 -5.42 -5.27
N GLY A 45 30.91 -5.55 -3.98
CA GLY A 45 29.88 -5.29 -2.97
C GLY A 45 28.64 -6.19 -3.13
N LYS A 46 27.49 -5.59 -3.39
CA LYS A 46 26.20 -6.30 -3.55
C LYS A 46 25.85 -6.61 -5.02
N SER A 47 26.75 -6.37 -5.94
CA SER A 47 26.48 -6.49 -7.38
C SER A 47 27.53 -7.32 -8.10
N VAL A 48 27.10 -8.03 -9.11
CA VAL A 48 27.96 -8.72 -10.07
C VAL A 48 28.01 -7.90 -11.35
N TYR A 49 29.22 -7.66 -11.83
CA TYR A 49 29.50 -6.90 -13.04
C TYR A 49 29.87 -7.86 -14.15
N ILE A 50 29.07 -7.90 -15.19
CA ILE A 50 29.29 -8.71 -16.38
C ILE A 50 29.61 -7.78 -17.55
N ASN A 51 30.89 -7.58 -17.82
CA ASN A 51 31.37 -6.75 -18.91
C ASN A 51 32.01 -7.62 -19.98
N ILE A 52 31.40 -7.62 -21.17
CA ILE A 52 31.80 -8.42 -22.31
C ILE A 52 31.92 -7.49 -23.52
N ASP A 53 32.96 -7.66 -24.32
CA ASP A 53 33.11 -6.98 -25.59
C ASP A 53 32.90 -7.96 -26.74
N PHE A 54 31.89 -7.68 -27.60
CA PHE A 54 31.67 -8.42 -28.84
C PHE A 54 32.39 -7.65 -29.96
N VAL A 55 33.55 -8.16 -30.36
CA VAL A 55 34.42 -7.53 -31.37
C VAL A 55 34.00 -8.06 -32.76
N LEU A 56 33.61 -7.14 -33.61
CA LEU A 56 33.12 -7.41 -34.97
C LEU A 56 34.25 -7.07 -35.97
N GLU A 57 34.71 -8.06 -36.75
CA GLU A 57 35.71 -7.88 -37.79
C GLU A 57 35.08 -8.26 -39.14
N ASP A 58 34.91 -7.27 -40.02
CA ASP A 58 34.29 -7.41 -41.36
C ASP A 58 32.90 -8.09 -41.33
N VAL A 59 32.17 -7.98 -40.21
CA VAL A 59 30.94 -8.70 -40.00
C VAL A 59 29.79 -8.11 -40.84
N LYS A 60 29.15 -9.00 -41.62
CA LYS A 60 27.94 -8.70 -42.38
C LYS A 60 26.98 -9.85 -42.25
N VAL A 61 25.79 -9.59 -41.67
CA VAL A 61 24.72 -10.59 -41.50
C VAL A 61 23.84 -10.64 -42.74
N LYS A 62 23.52 -11.86 -43.23
CA LYS A 62 22.61 -12.09 -44.36
C LYS A 62 21.24 -11.52 -44.08
N SER A 63 20.56 -10.97 -45.10
CA SER A 63 19.40 -10.09 -44.93
C SER A 63 18.24 -10.68 -44.11
N ALA A 64 17.95 -11.97 -44.27
CA ALA A 64 16.88 -12.69 -43.57
C ALA A 64 17.38 -13.51 -42.36
N HIS A 65 18.58 -13.22 -41.87
CA HIS A 65 19.20 -13.96 -40.77
C HIS A 65 19.52 -13.02 -39.59
N GLY A 66 19.71 -13.64 -38.44
CA GLY A 66 20.14 -12.97 -37.20
C GLY A 66 21.12 -13.83 -36.42
N VAL A 67 21.90 -13.19 -35.58
CA VAL A 67 22.75 -13.83 -34.59
C VAL A 67 22.45 -13.22 -33.23
N ASP A 68 22.07 -14.06 -32.29
CA ASP A 68 21.81 -13.68 -30.92
C ASP A 68 22.94 -14.23 -30.03
N PHE A 69 23.49 -13.38 -29.19
CA PHE A 69 24.42 -13.75 -28.12
C PHE A 69 23.72 -13.57 -26.80
N ILE A 70 23.56 -14.66 -26.07
CA ILE A 70 22.86 -14.72 -24.78
C ILE A 70 23.88 -15.03 -23.70
N PRO A 71 24.39 -14.01 -22.97
CA PRO A 71 25.23 -14.30 -21.83
C PRO A 71 24.42 -15.01 -20.75
N GLN A 72 25.03 -15.99 -20.11
CA GLN A 72 24.40 -16.83 -19.10
C GLN A 72 25.30 -16.96 -17.88
N LEU A 73 24.68 -16.94 -16.69
CA LEU A 73 25.30 -17.39 -15.47
C LEU A 73 24.93 -18.84 -15.26
N VAL A 74 25.92 -19.72 -15.24
CA VAL A 74 25.72 -21.17 -15.15
C VAL A 74 26.37 -21.71 -13.88
N ALA A 75 25.57 -22.23 -12.97
CA ALA A 75 25.97 -22.97 -11.78
C ALA A 75 25.39 -24.39 -11.82
N PRO A 76 25.86 -25.34 -10.99
CA PRO A 76 25.45 -26.76 -11.05
C PRO A 76 23.93 -26.99 -10.98
N ALA A 77 23.19 -26.14 -10.31
CA ALA A 77 21.74 -26.25 -10.14
C ALA A 77 20.96 -25.06 -10.69
N HIS A 78 21.63 -24.08 -11.32
CA HIS A 78 21.01 -22.82 -11.76
C HIS A 78 21.61 -22.37 -13.07
N THR A 79 20.75 -21.93 -13.98
CA THR A 79 21.15 -21.18 -15.18
C THR A 79 20.31 -19.92 -15.26
N TYR A 80 20.95 -18.77 -15.37
CA TYR A 80 20.28 -17.48 -15.46
C TYR A 80 20.70 -16.77 -16.75
N ASN A 81 19.72 -16.55 -17.65
CA ASN A 81 19.95 -15.86 -18.91
C ASN A 81 19.96 -14.35 -18.68
N LEU A 82 20.96 -13.69 -19.21
CA LEU A 82 21.07 -12.24 -19.22
C LEU A 82 20.47 -11.66 -20.51
N PRO A 83 20.15 -10.36 -20.55
CA PRO A 83 19.63 -9.73 -21.75
C PRO A 83 20.59 -9.91 -22.95
N LYS A 84 20.05 -10.42 -24.04
CA LYS A 84 20.85 -10.80 -25.24
C LYS A 84 21.30 -9.61 -26.07
N VAL A 85 22.41 -9.79 -26.75
CA VAL A 85 22.89 -8.94 -27.85
C VAL A 85 22.42 -9.57 -29.17
N SER A 86 21.67 -8.83 -29.99
CA SER A 86 21.16 -9.29 -31.28
C SER A 86 21.80 -8.50 -32.42
N ILE A 87 22.33 -9.20 -33.43
CA ILE A 87 22.77 -8.59 -34.68
C ILE A 87 21.94 -9.15 -35.83
N LYS A 88 21.10 -8.28 -36.42
CA LYS A 88 20.11 -8.69 -37.41
C LYS A 88 20.43 -8.17 -38.80
N GLY A 89 20.26 -9.02 -39.82
CA GLY A 89 20.30 -8.62 -41.20
C GLY A 89 19.14 -7.64 -41.55
N HIS A 90 19.19 -7.08 -42.75
CA HIS A 90 18.26 -5.98 -43.09
C HIS A 90 16.78 -6.32 -42.92
N ASN A 91 16.34 -7.42 -43.50
CA ASN A 91 14.91 -7.81 -43.47
C ASN A 91 14.49 -8.27 -42.06
N GLU A 92 15.37 -9.00 -41.38
CA GLU A 92 15.13 -9.46 -40.02
C GLU A 92 15.03 -8.28 -39.04
N TYR A 93 15.85 -7.25 -39.21
CA TYR A 93 15.78 -6.04 -38.42
C TYR A 93 14.47 -5.28 -38.62
N LEU A 94 14.03 -5.14 -39.90
CA LEU A 94 12.75 -4.48 -40.19
C LEU A 94 11.55 -5.29 -39.66
N ALA A 95 11.61 -6.61 -39.74
CA ALA A 95 10.59 -7.48 -39.17
C ALA A 95 10.50 -7.31 -37.65
N TYR A 96 11.64 -7.25 -36.97
CA TYR A 96 11.71 -7.00 -35.53
C TYR A 96 11.11 -5.62 -35.15
N GLU A 97 11.50 -4.55 -35.84
CA GLU A 97 10.94 -3.21 -35.58
C GLU A 97 9.42 -3.16 -35.79
N ARG A 98 8.95 -3.79 -36.86
CA ARG A 98 7.52 -3.89 -37.15
C ARG A 98 6.79 -4.66 -36.06
N TRP A 99 7.30 -5.80 -35.65
CA TRP A 99 6.73 -6.60 -34.57
C TRP A 99 6.66 -5.82 -33.27
N LEU A 100 7.74 -5.12 -32.90
CA LEU A 100 7.79 -4.27 -31.71
C LEU A 100 6.76 -3.14 -31.75
N SER A 101 6.53 -2.57 -32.94
CA SER A 101 5.54 -1.50 -33.12
C SER A 101 4.08 -1.99 -33.00
N LEU A 102 3.84 -3.26 -33.30
CA LEU A 102 2.51 -3.88 -33.24
C LEU A 102 2.15 -4.42 -31.84
N MET A 103 3.10 -4.51 -30.93
CA MET A 103 2.86 -4.95 -29.57
C MET A 103 1.89 -4.04 -28.83
N SER A 104 0.94 -4.64 -28.15
CA SER A 104 0.09 -3.96 -27.19
C SER A 104 0.88 -3.46 -25.96
N ALA A 105 0.32 -2.53 -25.20
CA ALA A 105 0.96 -2.03 -23.99
C ALA A 105 1.24 -3.17 -22.97
N LYS A 106 0.36 -4.14 -22.85
CA LYS A 106 0.51 -5.30 -21.96
C LYS A 106 1.64 -6.24 -22.41
N GLU A 107 1.76 -6.48 -23.71
CA GLU A 107 2.84 -7.31 -24.25
C GLU A 107 4.20 -6.63 -24.12
N LYS A 108 4.26 -5.29 -24.28
CA LYS A 108 5.49 -4.50 -24.06
C LYS A 108 5.96 -4.55 -22.62
N ASP A 109 5.04 -4.63 -21.67
CA ASP A 109 5.35 -4.69 -20.23
C ASP A 109 5.92 -6.05 -19.83
N SER A 110 5.48 -7.13 -20.48
CA SER A 110 5.96 -8.49 -20.26
C SER A 110 7.14 -8.90 -21.14
N TYR A 111 7.54 -8.05 -22.09
CA TYR A 111 8.61 -8.36 -23.03
C TYR A 111 10.00 -8.20 -22.42
N GLU A 112 10.78 -9.27 -22.38
CA GLU A 112 12.18 -9.23 -22.02
C GLU A 112 13.01 -8.53 -23.09
N LYS A 113 13.33 -7.26 -22.85
CA LYS A 113 14.08 -6.44 -23.80
C LYS A 113 15.50 -6.96 -23.97
N PRO A 114 15.99 -7.16 -25.22
CA PRO A 114 17.40 -7.42 -25.44
C PRO A 114 18.25 -6.24 -24.95
N TYR A 115 19.49 -6.51 -24.60
CA TYR A 115 20.45 -5.46 -24.25
C TYR A 115 20.61 -4.45 -25.37
N VAL A 116 20.82 -4.97 -26.59
CA VAL A 116 20.88 -4.18 -27.81
C VAL A 116 20.46 -5.00 -29.00
N VAL A 117 19.84 -4.36 -30.00
CA VAL A 117 19.58 -4.94 -31.32
C VAL A 117 20.27 -4.08 -32.37
N GLU A 118 21.28 -4.66 -33.03
CA GLU A 118 22.10 -3.98 -34.02
C GLU A 118 21.79 -4.43 -35.43
N LYS A 119 21.86 -3.50 -36.37
CA LYS A 119 21.65 -3.80 -37.79
C LYS A 119 22.99 -4.17 -38.46
N GLY A 120 23.14 -5.48 -38.84
CA GLY A 120 24.31 -6.04 -39.45
C GLY A 120 24.29 -6.06 -40.98
N SER A 121 23.58 -5.15 -41.66
CA SER A 121 23.38 -5.18 -43.13
C SER A 121 24.56 -4.71 -43.95
N LYS A 122 25.53 -4.05 -43.34
CA LYS A 122 26.81 -3.58 -43.98
C LYS A 122 27.96 -4.18 -43.21
N LYS A 123 29.12 -4.37 -43.87
CA LYS A 123 30.35 -4.78 -43.20
C LYS A 123 30.69 -3.81 -42.05
N ARG A 124 30.95 -4.37 -40.89
CA ARG A 124 31.27 -3.62 -39.65
C ARG A 124 32.57 -4.08 -39.07
N ASN A 125 33.37 -3.09 -38.68
CA ASN A 125 34.54 -3.25 -37.82
C ASN A 125 34.24 -2.36 -36.59
N ASP A 126 33.68 -2.96 -35.54
CA ASP A 126 33.18 -2.26 -34.37
C ASP A 126 33.17 -3.17 -33.15
N THR A 127 32.96 -2.61 -31.98
CA THR A 127 32.84 -3.37 -30.73
C THR A 127 31.55 -3.02 -30.01
N ILE A 128 30.69 -4.02 -29.80
CA ILE A 128 29.51 -3.87 -28.95
C ILE A 128 29.95 -4.12 -27.51
N ARG A 129 29.90 -3.08 -26.71
CA ARG A 129 30.28 -3.12 -25.29
C ARG A 129 29.10 -3.51 -24.45
N TYR A 130 29.03 -4.77 -24.06
CA TYR A 130 28.01 -5.26 -23.12
C TYR A 130 28.46 -4.95 -21.68
N ARG A 131 27.60 -4.24 -20.95
CA ARG A 131 27.84 -3.83 -19.56
C ARG A 131 26.58 -4.08 -18.77
N TYR A 132 26.57 -5.15 -18.00
CA TYR A 132 25.40 -5.56 -17.24
C TYR A 132 25.74 -5.70 -15.77
N ILE A 133 24.82 -5.22 -14.93
CA ILE A 133 24.97 -5.27 -13.48
C ILE A 133 23.73 -5.95 -12.93
N LEU A 134 23.93 -6.94 -12.08
CA LEU A 134 22.86 -7.62 -11.40
C LEU A 134 23.15 -7.76 -9.90
N PRO A 135 22.10 -7.87 -9.06
CA PRO A 135 22.27 -8.19 -7.65
C PRO A 135 22.97 -9.52 -7.49
N TYR A 136 23.94 -9.58 -6.57
CA TYR A 136 24.59 -10.82 -6.22
C TYR A 136 23.67 -11.71 -5.39
N GLU A 137 23.64 -13.01 -5.70
CA GLU A 137 22.98 -14.06 -4.96
C GLU A 137 23.94 -15.20 -4.63
N LEU A 138 23.74 -15.89 -3.51
CA LEU A 138 24.67 -16.92 -3.01
C LEU A 138 24.94 -18.06 -4.00
N TRP A 139 24.00 -18.42 -4.86
CA TRP A 139 24.17 -19.45 -5.87
C TRP A 139 25.21 -19.07 -6.94
N MET A 140 25.56 -17.79 -7.04
CA MET A 140 26.55 -17.25 -7.98
C MET A 140 27.99 -17.49 -7.51
N ASP A 141 28.21 -18.00 -6.30
CA ASP A 141 29.54 -18.31 -5.76
C ASP A 141 30.32 -19.33 -6.64
N ASP A 142 29.58 -20.26 -7.26
CA ASP A 142 30.15 -21.32 -8.12
C ASP A 142 29.68 -21.12 -9.58
N ALA A 143 29.25 -19.93 -9.95
CA ALA A 143 28.75 -19.67 -11.28
C ALA A 143 29.89 -19.25 -12.23
N ARG A 144 29.86 -19.76 -13.46
CA ARG A 144 30.66 -19.29 -14.57
C ARG A 144 29.79 -18.50 -15.55
N VAL A 145 30.45 -17.69 -16.36
CA VAL A 145 29.80 -16.97 -17.46
C VAL A 145 30.04 -17.74 -18.76
N ASP A 146 28.94 -18.15 -19.36
CA ASP A 146 28.93 -18.71 -20.71
C ASP A 146 28.21 -17.72 -21.65
N VAL A 147 28.48 -17.77 -22.93
CA VAL A 147 27.73 -17.08 -23.96
C VAL A 147 27.17 -18.09 -24.94
N GLN A 148 25.84 -18.22 -24.94
CA GLN A 148 25.17 -19.01 -25.95
C GLN A 148 25.06 -18.16 -27.23
N ARG A 149 25.41 -18.73 -28.34
CA ARG A 149 25.31 -18.13 -29.67
C ARG A 149 24.20 -18.86 -30.45
N ASP A 150 23.13 -18.18 -30.81
CA ASP A 150 22.06 -18.68 -31.62
C ASP A 150 22.09 -18.00 -32.98
N GLU A 151 22.29 -18.77 -34.03
CA GLU A 151 22.19 -18.30 -35.41
C GLU A 151 20.82 -18.69 -35.97
N CYS A 152 20.03 -17.68 -36.33
CA CYS A 152 18.68 -17.86 -36.82
C CYS A 152 18.56 -17.48 -38.30
N GLY A 153 17.81 -18.27 -39.05
CA GLY A 153 17.37 -17.94 -40.41
C GLY A 153 15.90 -18.27 -40.60
N CYS A 154 15.15 -17.33 -41.19
CA CYS A 154 13.70 -17.52 -41.46
C CYS A 154 12.85 -17.84 -40.21
N GLY A 155 13.29 -17.39 -39.01
CA GLY A 155 12.56 -17.60 -37.77
C GLY A 155 12.88 -18.88 -37.00
N GLU A 156 13.79 -19.73 -37.53
CA GLU A 156 14.24 -20.96 -36.84
C GLU A 156 15.73 -20.85 -36.46
N ILE A 157 16.12 -21.44 -35.31
CA ILE A 157 17.52 -21.59 -34.91
C ILE A 157 18.17 -22.61 -35.82
N GLN A 158 19.23 -22.16 -36.52
CA GLN A 158 19.98 -23.02 -37.46
C GLN A 158 21.28 -23.56 -36.87
N LEU A 159 21.83 -22.81 -35.92
CA LEU A 159 23.06 -23.19 -35.19
C LEU A 159 22.93 -22.68 -33.77
N MET A 160 23.23 -23.54 -32.80
CA MET A 160 23.38 -23.19 -31.40
C MET A 160 24.73 -23.65 -30.92
N ASP A 161 25.50 -22.75 -30.30
CA ASP A 161 26.84 -23.00 -29.77
C ASP A 161 26.99 -22.28 -28.43
N VAL A 162 27.74 -22.83 -27.49
CA VAL A 162 28.00 -22.25 -26.18
C VAL A 162 29.49 -22.08 -25.98
N GLU A 163 29.91 -20.85 -25.79
CA GLU A 163 31.29 -20.47 -25.55
C GLU A 163 31.47 -20.11 -24.06
N PRO A 164 32.24 -20.89 -23.28
CA PRO A 164 32.57 -20.52 -21.91
C PRO A 164 33.53 -19.33 -21.89
N LEU A 165 33.21 -18.27 -21.17
CA LEU A 165 34.07 -17.09 -21.04
C LEU A 165 35.00 -17.15 -19.84
N GLY A 166 34.63 -17.89 -18.79
CA GLY A 166 35.42 -18.05 -17.59
C GLY A 166 34.59 -17.98 -16.32
N ASP A 167 35.24 -18.26 -15.22
CA ASP A 167 34.68 -18.16 -13.90
C ASP A 167 34.53 -16.68 -13.51
N ILE A 168 33.51 -16.39 -12.73
CA ILE A 168 33.37 -15.05 -12.14
C ILE A 168 34.43 -14.96 -11.02
N GLU A 169 35.33 -14.00 -11.08
CA GLU A 169 36.13 -13.59 -9.93
C GLU A 169 35.18 -12.90 -8.93
N LEU A 170 34.52 -13.69 -8.11
CA LEU A 170 33.73 -13.15 -7.04
C LEU A 170 34.69 -12.59 -6.00
N GLU A 171 34.60 -11.30 -5.75
CA GLU A 171 35.16 -10.71 -4.54
C GLU A 171 34.57 -11.56 -3.40
N ARG A 172 35.42 -12.28 -2.65
CA ARG A 172 35.00 -13.20 -1.57
C ARG A 172 34.35 -12.47 -0.38
N ILE A 173 33.72 -11.33 -0.63
CA ILE A 173 32.89 -10.60 0.30
C ILE A 173 31.49 -11.19 0.17
N LEU A 174 31.16 -12.10 1.08
CA LEU A 174 29.77 -12.55 1.24
C LEU A 174 28.89 -11.32 1.47
N VAL A 175 28.02 -11.03 0.52
CA VAL A 175 27.06 -9.94 0.64
C VAL A 175 25.94 -10.36 1.59
N PRO A 176 25.52 -9.50 2.54
CA PRO A 176 24.41 -9.80 3.41
C PRO A 176 23.15 -10.10 2.61
N TYR A 177 22.52 -11.24 2.88
CA TYR A 177 21.26 -11.64 2.26
C TYR A 177 20.20 -10.55 2.44
N VAL A 178 19.53 -10.16 1.38
CA VAL A 178 18.42 -9.21 1.40
C VAL A 178 17.11 -9.97 1.47
N VAL A 179 16.39 -9.81 2.56
CA VAL A 179 15.11 -10.48 2.80
C VAL A 179 14.03 -9.93 1.86
N THR A 180 13.21 -10.81 1.33
CA THR A 180 11.99 -10.46 0.57
C THR A 180 10.77 -10.84 1.40
N PRO A 181 10.15 -9.89 2.14
CA PRO A 181 9.05 -10.21 3.04
C PRO A 181 7.74 -10.53 2.31
N PHE A 182 6.94 -11.39 2.93
CA PHE A 182 5.60 -11.77 2.49
C PHE A 182 4.55 -11.17 3.42
N PHE A 183 3.55 -10.51 2.84
CA PHE A 183 2.54 -9.76 3.57
C PHE A 183 1.19 -10.47 3.51
N ALA A 184 0.43 -10.35 4.60
CA ALA A 184 -0.94 -10.83 4.68
C ALA A 184 -1.87 -9.66 5.03
N TYR A 185 -3.05 -9.65 4.42
CA TYR A 185 -4.06 -8.61 4.58
C TYR A 185 -5.37 -9.24 5.03
N LEU A 186 -6.02 -8.62 6.01
CA LEU A 186 -7.28 -9.05 6.57
C LEU A 186 -8.45 -8.44 5.80
N GLN A 187 -9.40 -9.27 5.39
CA GLN A 187 -10.65 -8.78 4.84
C GLN A 187 -11.56 -8.31 5.98
N PRO A 188 -11.96 -7.02 5.99
CA PRO A 188 -12.93 -6.53 6.97
C PRO A 188 -14.31 -7.14 6.74
N LYS A 189 -15.12 -7.17 7.81
CA LYS A 189 -16.52 -7.57 7.67
C LYS A 189 -17.28 -6.56 6.80
N ALA A 190 -18.16 -7.06 5.95
CA ALA A 190 -19.07 -6.21 5.20
C ALA A 190 -20.08 -5.56 6.16
N GLU A 191 -20.29 -4.25 6.03
CA GLU A 191 -21.39 -3.56 6.70
C GLU A 191 -22.66 -3.79 5.89
N GLU A 192 -23.67 -4.41 6.49
CA GLU A 192 -24.97 -4.60 5.83
C GLU A 192 -25.66 -3.25 5.60
N VAL A 193 -25.58 -2.36 6.58
CA VAL A 193 -26.10 -1.00 6.53
C VAL A 193 -25.01 -0.04 7.00
N LYS A 194 -24.60 0.87 6.13
CA LYS A 194 -23.65 1.92 6.45
C LYS A 194 -24.32 3.10 7.11
N SER A 195 -24.58 3.00 8.43
CA SER A 195 -25.18 4.08 9.22
C SER A 195 -24.09 4.99 9.78
N ARG A 196 -24.28 6.29 9.67
CA ARG A 196 -23.33 7.32 10.14
C ARG A 196 -24.11 8.42 10.86
N ASP A 197 -23.38 9.14 11.72
CA ASP A 197 -23.89 10.30 12.45
C ASP A 197 -23.01 11.52 12.14
N ILE A 198 -23.66 12.66 11.96
CA ILE A 198 -23.01 13.97 11.90
C ILE A 198 -23.79 14.94 12.79
N GLN A 199 -23.09 15.88 13.43
CA GLN A 199 -23.77 16.87 14.27
C GLN A 199 -23.26 18.29 14.03
N ALA A 200 -24.15 19.26 14.22
CA ALA A 200 -23.82 20.66 14.28
C ALA A 200 -24.37 21.30 15.57
N GLU A 201 -23.53 22.09 16.22
CA GLU A 201 -23.88 22.88 17.38
C GLU A 201 -24.22 24.31 16.97
N CYS A 202 -25.30 24.86 17.53
CA CYS A 202 -25.84 26.14 17.16
C CYS A 202 -26.08 26.97 18.43
N PHE A 203 -25.32 28.05 18.60
CA PHE A 203 -25.45 28.99 19.72
C PHE A 203 -26.46 30.08 19.39
N LEU A 204 -27.74 29.70 19.48
CA LEU A 204 -28.82 30.59 19.06
C LEU A 204 -29.10 31.67 20.10
N ASP A 205 -29.18 32.90 19.63
CA ASP A 205 -29.64 34.04 20.40
C ASP A 205 -31.16 34.10 20.46
N PHE A 206 -31.69 34.19 21.67
CA PHE A 206 -33.11 34.32 21.93
C PHE A 206 -33.35 35.63 22.69
N GLU A 207 -34.49 36.30 22.41
CA GLU A 207 -34.96 37.38 23.25
C GLU A 207 -35.23 36.87 24.67
N VAL A 208 -35.15 37.72 25.67
CA VAL A 208 -35.32 37.36 27.09
C VAL A 208 -36.63 36.60 27.29
N ASN A 209 -36.59 35.42 27.90
CA ASN A 209 -37.73 34.52 28.15
C ASN A 209 -38.50 34.06 26.89
N LYS A 210 -37.91 34.22 25.68
CA LYS A 210 -38.48 33.73 24.43
C LYS A 210 -37.83 32.43 24.00
N ILE A 211 -38.62 31.66 23.26
CA ILE A 211 -38.21 30.37 22.68
C ILE A 211 -38.24 30.40 21.14
N ASN A 212 -38.84 31.43 20.54
CA ASN A 212 -38.96 31.54 19.09
C ASN A 212 -37.61 31.92 18.46
N ILE A 213 -37.17 31.17 17.44
CA ILE A 213 -36.02 31.54 16.65
C ILE A 213 -36.43 32.67 15.70
N ARG A 214 -35.69 33.76 15.81
CA ARG A 214 -35.72 34.86 14.83
C ARG A 214 -34.46 34.72 13.96
N PRO A 215 -34.60 34.26 12.71
CA PRO A 215 -33.40 33.93 11.88
C PRO A 215 -32.46 35.10 11.69
N GLU A 216 -32.96 36.32 11.67
CA GLU A 216 -32.15 37.53 11.43
C GLU A 216 -31.69 38.22 12.73
N TYR A 217 -31.92 37.61 13.90
CA TYR A 217 -31.60 38.21 15.19
C TYR A 217 -30.15 37.89 15.58
N MET A 218 -29.35 38.93 15.89
CA MET A 218 -27.96 38.85 16.36
C MET A 218 -27.09 37.89 15.51
N ASN A 219 -26.58 36.82 16.11
CA ASN A 219 -25.70 35.84 15.44
C ASN A 219 -26.48 34.68 14.77
N ASN A 220 -27.80 34.64 14.89
CA ASN A 220 -28.61 33.52 14.38
C ASN A 220 -28.41 33.26 12.88
N PRO A 221 -28.23 34.25 11.98
CA PRO A 221 -27.94 33.96 10.56
C PRO A 221 -26.72 33.06 10.37
N LYS A 222 -25.64 33.34 11.11
CA LYS A 222 -24.39 32.58 11.05
C LYS A 222 -24.54 31.18 11.68
N GLU A 223 -25.16 31.12 12.84
CA GLU A 223 -25.35 29.88 13.58
C GLU A 223 -26.29 28.90 12.86
N LEU A 224 -27.40 29.38 12.34
CA LEU A 224 -28.31 28.57 11.53
C LEU A 224 -27.70 28.12 10.19
N ALA A 225 -26.76 28.91 9.64
CA ALA A 225 -26.04 28.52 8.43
C ALA A 225 -25.22 27.25 8.63
N LYS A 226 -24.66 27.00 9.83
CA LYS A 226 -23.90 25.77 10.12
C LYS A 226 -24.77 24.51 9.96
N ILE A 227 -25.96 24.51 10.54
CA ILE A 227 -26.89 23.36 10.44
C ILE A 227 -27.37 23.21 8.99
N ARG A 228 -27.71 24.31 8.33
CA ARG A 228 -28.13 24.25 6.93
C ARG A 228 -27.04 23.66 6.04
N ALA A 229 -25.82 24.14 6.15
CA ALA A 229 -24.70 23.63 5.36
C ALA A 229 -24.53 22.10 5.54
N MET A 230 -24.61 21.62 6.78
CA MET A 230 -24.55 20.20 7.10
C MET A 230 -25.68 19.39 6.44
N ILE A 231 -26.93 19.88 6.52
CA ILE A 231 -28.10 19.19 5.94
C ILE A 231 -28.07 19.28 4.41
N ASP A 232 -27.70 20.43 3.85
CA ASP A 232 -27.62 20.64 2.41
C ASP A 232 -26.54 19.76 1.78
N GLU A 233 -25.40 19.58 2.47
CA GLU A 233 -24.35 18.63 2.05
C GLU A 233 -24.89 17.21 1.98
N LEU A 234 -25.57 16.73 3.04
CA LEU A 234 -26.17 15.39 3.05
C LEU A 234 -27.24 15.21 1.96
N LYS A 235 -28.10 16.20 1.75
CA LYS A 235 -29.16 16.15 0.73
C LYS A 235 -28.64 16.27 -0.70
N SER A 236 -27.49 16.88 -0.90
CA SER A 236 -26.85 16.98 -2.22
C SER A 236 -26.25 15.67 -2.73
N ASP A 237 -26.03 14.70 -1.84
CA ASP A 237 -25.46 13.41 -2.19
C ASP A 237 -26.59 12.36 -2.40
N PRO A 238 -26.82 11.90 -3.65
CA PRO A 238 -27.87 10.91 -3.94
C PRO A 238 -27.61 9.52 -3.33
N SER A 239 -26.39 9.28 -2.85
CA SER A 239 -26.05 8.04 -2.15
C SER A 239 -26.44 8.04 -0.68
N ILE A 240 -26.89 9.19 -0.16
CA ILE A 240 -27.21 9.38 1.26
C ILE A 240 -28.73 9.44 1.45
N LYS A 241 -29.20 8.70 2.46
CA LYS A 241 -30.57 8.74 2.95
C LYS A 241 -30.57 9.16 4.42
N VAL A 242 -31.16 10.31 4.71
CA VAL A 242 -31.35 10.76 6.09
C VAL A 242 -32.41 9.94 6.77
N ASN A 243 -32.09 9.32 7.91
CA ASN A 243 -33.02 8.50 8.69
C ASN A 243 -33.70 9.33 9.77
N LYS A 244 -32.93 10.06 10.57
CA LYS A 244 -33.48 10.87 11.66
C LYS A 244 -32.62 12.09 11.99
N LEU A 245 -33.27 13.07 12.61
CA LEU A 245 -32.64 14.27 13.16
C LEU A 245 -32.95 14.33 14.66
N ASP A 246 -31.92 14.11 15.48
CA ASP A 246 -32.00 14.27 16.93
C ASP A 246 -31.68 15.74 17.27
N ILE A 247 -32.63 16.45 17.85
CA ILE A 247 -32.47 17.88 18.18
C ILE A 247 -32.51 18.02 19.70
N VAL A 248 -31.38 18.48 20.25
CA VAL A 248 -31.21 18.68 21.68
C VAL A 248 -31.10 20.17 21.96
N GLY A 249 -31.93 20.69 22.86
CA GLY A 249 -31.80 22.05 23.33
C GLY A 249 -31.25 22.09 24.76
N TYR A 250 -30.40 23.06 25.03
CA TYR A 250 -29.83 23.28 26.37
C TYR A 250 -30.09 24.69 26.86
N ALA A 251 -30.25 24.83 28.17
CA ALA A 251 -30.19 26.09 28.88
C ALA A 251 -28.88 26.19 29.68
N SER A 252 -28.46 27.39 29.98
CA SER A 252 -27.41 27.64 30.98
C SER A 252 -27.92 27.37 32.40
N PRO A 253 -27.06 27.01 33.36
CA PRO A 253 -27.44 26.65 34.73
C PRO A 253 -27.96 27.81 35.59
N GLU A 254 -28.25 28.95 35.02
CA GLU A 254 -28.75 30.12 35.76
C GLU A 254 -30.25 30.12 35.90
N GLY A 255 -30.76 30.41 37.10
CA GLY A 255 -32.18 30.54 37.36
C GLY A 255 -32.87 29.24 37.81
N SER A 256 -34.19 29.19 37.72
CA SER A 256 -34.88 27.99 38.22
C SER A 256 -34.81 26.81 37.26
N LEU A 257 -34.56 25.62 37.79
CA LEU A 257 -34.51 24.37 37.04
C LEU A 257 -35.75 24.17 36.16
N ALA A 258 -36.94 24.50 36.71
CA ALA A 258 -38.23 24.40 35.98
C ALA A 258 -38.25 25.34 34.74
N ASN A 259 -37.76 26.55 34.86
CA ASN A 259 -37.71 27.49 33.75
C ASN A 259 -36.62 27.05 32.72
N ASN A 260 -35.46 26.58 33.16
CA ASN A 260 -34.40 26.08 32.30
C ASN A 260 -34.85 24.85 31.51
N LYS A 261 -35.64 23.95 32.13
CA LYS A 261 -36.27 22.84 31.44
C LYS A 261 -37.18 23.34 30.32
N ARG A 262 -38.13 24.25 30.64
CA ARG A 262 -39.05 24.85 29.65
C ARG A 262 -38.27 25.55 28.51
N LEU A 263 -37.20 26.27 28.82
CA LEU A 263 -36.39 26.95 27.81
C LEU A 263 -35.66 25.96 26.92
N SER A 264 -35.07 24.90 27.48
CA SER A 264 -34.38 23.87 26.69
C SER A 264 -35.33 23.15 25.72
N GLU A 265 -36.52 22.76 26.22
CA GLU A 265 -37.58 22.17 25.41
C GLU A 265 -38.00 23.10 24.26
N GLY A 266 -38.32 24.34 24.61
CA GLY A 266 -38.81 25.32 23.64
C GLY A 266 -37.78 25.65 22.57
N ARG A 267 -36.49 25.71 22.92
CA ARG A 267 -35.39 25.94 21.96
C ARG A 267 -35.23 24.77 20.98
N ALA A 268 -35.30 23.53 21.48
CA ALA A 268 -35.26 22.35 20.64
C ALA A 268 -36.44 22.30 19.66
N MET A 269 -37.67 22.58 20.16
CA MET A 269 -38.86 22.64 19.32
C MET A 269 -38.77 23.75 18.26
N ALA A 270 -38.27 24.93 18.63
CA ALA A 270 -38.15 26.05 17.71
C ALA A 270 -37.11 25.73 16.58
N LEU A 271 -36.01 25.03 16.90
CA LEU A 271 -35.07 24.59 15.87
C LEU A 271 -35.69 23.53 14.95
N ARG A 272 -36.46 22.58 15.50
CA ARG A 272 -37.21 21.63 14.68
C ARG A 272 -38.15 22.35 13.71
N ASP A 273 -38.95 23.30 14.20
CA ASP A 273 -39.94 24.02 13.39
C ASP A 273 -39.23 24.85 12.29
N TYR A 274 -38.13 25.47 12.63
CA TYR A 274 -37.27 26.16 11.64
C TYR A 274 -36.81 25.22 10.54
N LEU A 275 -36.29 24.02 10.90
CA LEU A 275 -35.79 23.03 9.92
C LEU A 275 -36.98 22.45 9.11
N ALA A 276 -38.11 22.14 9.75
CA ALA A 276 -39.28 21.61 9.09
C ALA A 276 -39.94 22.61 8.11
N SER A 277 -39.75 23.91 8.32
CA SER A 277 -40.21 24.94 7.35
C SER A 277 -39.32 25.00 6.07
N ARG A 278 -38.11 24.44 6.08
CA ARG A 278 -37.14 24.52 4.98
C ARG A 278 -36.88 23.19 4.28
N TYR A 279 -37.06 22.10 5.00
CA TYR A 279 -36.73 20.75 4.52
C TYR A 279 -37.96 19.84 4.60
N ASP A 280 -38.11 19.00 3.61
CA ASP A 280 -39.24 18.07 3.43
C ASP A 280 -39.10 16.74 4.21
N PHE A 281 -38.41 16.76 5.34
CA PHE A 281 -38.36 15.61 6.23
C PHE A 281 -39.72 15.34 6.88
N SER A 282 -40.08 14.06 6.96
CA SER A 282 -41.34 13.67 7.64
C SER A 282 -41.27 13.92 9.15
N ARG A 283 -42.40 14.16 9.77
CA ARG A 283 -42.48 14.50 11.21
C ARG A 283 -41.85 13.43 12.12
N ASN A 284 -41.93 12.17 11.74
CA ASN A 284 -41.35 11.04 12.48
C ASN A 284 -39.82 10.93 12.36
N GLN A 285 -39.21 11.73 11.52
CA GLN A 285 -37.75 11.81 11.45
C GLN A 285 -37.15 12.82 12.46
N TYR A 286 -37.98 13.70 13.05
CA TYR A 286 -37.53 14.66 14.05
C TYR A 286 -37.74 14.11 15.46
N PHE A 287 -36.67 13.93 16.20
CA PHE A 287 -36.65 13.52 17.60
C PHE A 287 -36.18 14.68 18.48
N ILE A 288 -37.03 15.11 19.40
CA ILE A 288 -36.73 16.19 20.32
C ILE A 288 -36.22 15.62 21.64
N ILE A 289 -35.04 16.05 22.03
CA ILE A 289 -34.41 15.65 23.29
C ILE A 289 -34.26 16.89 24.18
N PHE A 290 -34.75 16.77 25.39
CA PHE A 290 -34.68 17.85 26.37
C PHE A 290 -33.39 17.75 27.15
N GLY A 291 -32.39 18.57 26.80
CA GLY A 291 -31.06 18.58 27.42
C GLY A 291 -31.04 19.22 28.82
N GLY A 292 -32.06 20.06 29.13
CA GLY A 292 -32.12 20.77 30.42
C GLY A 292 -30.98 21.78 30.57
N GLU A 293 -30.37 21.79 31.75
CA GLU A 293 -29.19 22.63 32.05
C GLU A 293 -27.90 21.98 31.58
N ASN A 294 -27.06 22.75 30.88
CA ASN A 294 -25.81 22.26 30.24
C ASN A 294 -24.66 22.15 31.23
N TRP A 295 -24.79 21.29 32.23
CA TRP A 295 -23.71 21.07 33.21
C TRP A 295 -22.48 20.44 32.61
N ASP A 296 -22.64 19.49 31.68
CA ASP A 296 -21.49 18.86 30.99
C ASP A 296 -20.73 19.86 30.11
N GLY A 297 -21.45 20.78 29.49
CA GLY A 297 -20.86 21.89 28.75
C GLY A 297 -20.10 22.84 29.66
N LEU A 298 -20.60 23.07 30.88
CA LEU A 298 -19.90 23.90 31.90
C LEU A 298 -18.59 23.22 32.31
N VAL A 299 -18.60 21.94 32.61
CA VAL A 299 -17.37 21.19 32.99
C VAL A 299 -16.35 21.30 31.83
N LYS A 300 -16.72 21.03 30.60
CA LYS A 300 -15.83 21.15 29.45
C LYS A 300 -15.28 22.57 29.27
N ALA A 301 -16.14 23.58 29.44
CA ALA A 301 -15.70 24.97 29.33
C ALA A 301 -14.70 25.35 30.44
N LEU A 302 -14.94 24.91 31.65
CA LEU A 302 -14.00 25.13 32.79
C LEU A 302 -12.67 24.40 32.55
N ASP A 303 -12.66 23.23 31.88
CA ASP A 303 -11.43 22.49 31.58
C ASP A 303 -10.53 23.19 30.56
N THR A 304 -11.10 24.02 29.71
CA THR A 304 -10.39 24.69 28.61
C THR A 304 -9.88 26.07 28.92
N ILE A 305 -10.34 26.67 30.03
CA ILE A 305 -9.97 28.06 30.43
C ILE A 305 -9.07 28.10 31.67
N ASP A 306 -8.25 29.12 31.72
CA ASP A 306 -7.52 29.46 32.93
C ASP A 306 -8.45 30.26 33.85
N PHE A 307 -8.97 29.58 34.88
CA PHE A 307 -9.95 30.12 35.80
C PHE A 307 -9.51 29.83 37.25
N GLU A 308 -9.21 30.86 38.00
CA GLU A 308 -8.64 30.78 39.36
C GLU A 308 -9.39 29.81 40.29
N TYR A 309 -10.71 29.74 40.21
CA TYR A 309 -11.58 28.94 41.08
C TYR A 309 -12.12 27.67 40.40
N LYS A 310 -11.41 27.18 39.37
CA LYS A 310 -11.82 26.02 38.54
C LYS A 310 -12.08 24.78 39.39
N ASP A 311 -11.09 24.39 40.21
CA ASP A 311 -11.18 23.14 40.97
C ASP A 311 -12.29 23.19 42.03
N GLU A 312 -12.46 24.34 42.70
CA GLU A 312 -13.56 24.52 43.65
C GLU A 312 -14.93 24.45 42.97
N ALA A 313 -15.07 25.03 41.79
CA ALA A 313 -16.28 24.97 41.01
C ALA A 313 -16.58 23.54 40.50
N LEU A 314 -15.55 22.84 39.99
CA LEU A 314 -15.70 21.46 39.52
C LEU A 314 -16.07 20.50 40.66
N ASN A 315 -15.49 20.67 41.87
CA ASN A 315 -15.86 19.88 43.06
C ASN A 315 -17.36 20.06 43.38
N ILE A 316 -17.86 21.30 43.40
CA ILE A 316 -19.28 21.56 43.63
C ILE A 316 -20.14 20.91 42.53
N ILE A 317 -19.75 20.98 41.27
CA ILE A 317 -20.47 20.41 40.16
C ILE A 317 -20.52 18.89 40.27
N ASN A 318 -19.44 18.25 40.63
CA ASN A 318 -19.34 16.81 40.71
C ASN A 318 -20.03 16.20 41.95
N ASP A 319 -19.88 16.88 43.10
CA ASP A 319 -20.30 16.33 44.39
C ASP A 319 -21.74 16.63 44.72
N ILE A 320 -22.33 17.71 44.18
CA ILE A 320 -23.65 18.16 44.57
C ILE A 320 -24.65 17.93 43.44
N PRO A 321 -25.66 17.06 43.60
CA PRO A 321 -26.73 16.91 42.63
C PRO A 321 -27.48 18.22 42.36
N VAL A 322 -27.97 18.40 41.14
CA VAL A 322 -28.68 19.61 40.70
C VAL A 322 -29.87 19.92 41.66
N GLU A 323 -30.63 18.89 41.95
CA GLU A 323 -31.84 18.98 42.81
C GLU A 323 -31.51 19.35 44.30
N LYS A 324 -30.23 19.20 44.70
CA LYS A 324 -29.75 19.57 46.05
C LYS A 324 -29.13 20.95 46.08
N GLY A 325 -29.38 21.79 45.09
CA GLY A 325 -28.99 23.19 45.07
C GLY A 325 -27.55 23.43 44.67
N ARG A 326 -27.05 22.66 43.66
CA ARG A 326 -25.72 22.83 43.02
C ARG A 326 -25.50 24.29 42.64
N GLU A 327 -26.43 24.91 41.93
CA GLU A 327 -26.33 26.31 41.51
C GLU A 327 -26.17 27.25 42.71
N ALA A 328 -27.01 27.08 43.74
CA ALA A 328 -26.98 27.91 44.98
C ALA A 328 -25.61 27.81 45.67
N LYS A 329 -24.99 26.65 45.65
CA LYS A 329 -23.62 26.47 46.17
C LYS A 329 -22.58 27.18 45.34
N LEU A 330 -22.67 27.15 44.04
CA LEU A 330 -21.81 27.93 43.13
C LEU A 330 -21.99 29.43 43.33
N MET A 331 -23.25 29.88 43.53
CA MET A 331 -23.52 31.28 43.85
C MET A 331 -22.90 31.75 45.19
N GLN A 332 -22.74 30.85 46.12
CA GLN A 332 -22.12 31.16 47.47
C GLN A 332 -20.59 31.06 47.45
N LEU A 333 -20.03 30.38 46.49
CA LEU A 333 -18.60 30.15 46.38
C LEU A 333 -17.85 31.49 46.37
N ARG A 334 -16.91 31.68 47.30
CA ARG A 334 -16.08 32.89 47.40
C ARG A 334 -16.88 34.21 47.29
N GLY A 335 -18.05 34.27 47.94
CA GLY A 335 -18.93 35.46 47.88
C GLY A 335 -19.51 35.77 46.52
N GLY A 336 -19.63 34.74 45.68
CA GLY A 336 -20.21 34.81 44.32
C GLY A 336 -19.30 35.36 43.25
N VAL A 337 -18.00 35.57 43.53
CA VAL A 337 -17.04 36.03 42.51
C VAL A 337 -16.93 35.05 41.35
N PRO A 338 -16.70 33.73 41.55
CA PRO A 338 -16.65 32.75 40.47
C PRO A 338 -17.94 32.66 39.70
N TYR A 339 -19.10 32.71 40.38
CA TYR A 339 -20.41 32.59 39.70
C TYR A 339 -20.64 33.79 38.76
N ARG A 340 -20.33 35.05 39.23
CA ARG A 340 -20.44 36.25 38.36
C ARG A 340 -19.56 36.19 37.16
N TYR A 341 -18.34 35.59 37.28
CA TYR A 341 -17.45 35.36 36.16
C TYR A 341 -18.08 34.37 35.15
N MET A 342 -18.54 33.23 35.65
CA MET A 342 -19.19 32.21 34.82
C MET A 342 -20.44 32.78 34.14
N LEU A 343 -21.29 33.52 34.85
CA LEU A 343 -22.49 34.15 34.32
C LEU A 343 -22.17 35.08 33.12
N LYS A 344 -21.06 35.82 33.20
CA LYS A 344 -20.69 36.80 32.20
C LYS A 344 -19.99 36.15 30.98
N TYR A 345 -19.09 35.22 31.23
CA TYR A 345 -18.13 34.77 30.23
C TYR A 345 -18.36 33.34 29.77
N ILE A 346 -19.01 32.46 30.54
CA ILE A 346 -19.15 31.03 30.26
C ILE A 346 -20.61 30.68 29.93
N PHE A 347 -21.58 31.07 30.78
CA PHE A 347 -22.97 30.67 30.62
C PHE A 347 -23.63 31.07 29.29
N PRO A 348 -23.26 32.16 28.62
CA PRO A 348 -23.80 32.44 27.28
C PRO A 348 -23.49 31.33 26.26
N SER A 349 -22.31 30.73 26.33
CA SER A 349 -21.90 29.65 25.44
C SER A 349 -22.54 28.29 25.76
N LEU A 350 -23.20 28.15 26.90
CA LEU A 350 -23.93 26.93 27.30
C LEU A 350 -25.32 26.86 26.73
N ARG A 351 -25.86 27.96 26.22
CA ARG A 351 -27.17 28.07 25.58
C ARG A 351 -27.04 27.61 24.14
N VAL A 352 -27.12 26.32 23.93
CA VAL A 352 -26.85 25.68 22.64
C VAL A 352 -28.00 24.79 22.20
N ALA A 353 -28.26 24.73 20.92
CA ALA A 353 -29.06 23.69 20.31
C ALA A 353 -28.16 22.82 19.41
N ILE A 354 -28.24 21.52 19.56
CA ILE A 354 -27.48 20.54 18.80
C ILE A 354 -28.45 19.84 17.86
N CYS A 355 -28.07 19.76 16.58
CA CYS A 355 -28.75 18.92 15.61
C CYS A 355 -27.78 17.78 15.20
N LYS A 356 -28.14 16.57 15.57
CA LYS A 356 -27.45 15.36 15.16
C LYS A 356 -28.28 14.65 14.10
N VAL A 357 -27.68 14.39 12.95
CA VAL A 357 -28.34 13.72 11.83
C VAL A 357 -27.78 12.32 11.72
N ASN A 358 -28.65 11.32 11.80
CA ASN A 358 -28.32 9.94 11.45
C ASN A 358 -28.72 9.69 9.99
N TYR A 359 -27.83 9.13 9.23
CA TYR A 359 -28.03 8.85 7.81
C TYR A 359 -27.41 7.51 7.41
N GLU A 360 -27.95 6.94 6.36
CA GLU A 360 -27.43 5.76 5.69
C GLU A 360 -26.79 6.12 4.37
N ILE A 361 -25.71 5.43 4.06
CA ILE A 361 -25.03 5.52 2.75
C ILE A 361 -25.29 4.21 2.01
N LYS A 362 -25.64 4.28 0.73
CA LYS A 362 -25.78 3.06 -0.09
C LYS A 362 -24.47 2.28 -0.17
N ASN A 363 -24.53 0.99 -0.39
CA ASN A 363 -23.38 0.19 -0.73
C ASN A 363 -22.94 0.48 -2.17
N PHE A 364 -21.62 0.58 -2.38
CA PHE A 364 -21.03 0.84 -3.69
C PHE A 364 -20.47 -0.43 -4.31
N ASN A 365 -20.61 -0.57 -5.63
CA ASN A 365 -19.87 -1.55 -6.38
C ASN A 365 -18.41 -1.11 -6.53
N LEU A 366 -17.54 -1.97 -7.09
CA LEU A 366 -16.10 -1.70 -7.18
C LEU A 366 -15.78 -0.43 -7.99
N ASP A 367 -16.46 -0.22 -9.11
CA ASP A 367 -16.19 0.92 -9.98
C ASP A 367 -16.63 2.24 -9.33
N GLU A 368 -17.80 2.25 -8.69
CA GLU A 368 -18.27 3.38 -7.88
C GLU A 368 -17.29 3.65 -6.72
N ALA A 369 -16.85 2.61 -6.01
CA ALA A 369 -15.94 2.75 -4.87
C ALA A 369 -14.59 3.33 -5.27
N LYS A 370 -14.06 3.00 -6.45
CA LYS A 370 -12.83 3.60 -7.01
C LYS A 370 -12.93 5.10 -7.26
N GLU A 371 -14.10 5.59 -7.61
CA GLU A 371 -14.32 7.03 -7.79
C GLU A 371 -14.60 7.73 -6.46
N ILE A 372 -15.36 7.07 -5.59
CA ILE A 372 -15.71 7.63 -4.26
C ILE A 372 -14.48 7.76 -3.36
N ILE A 373 -13.52 6.81 -3.43
CA ILE A 373 -12.31 6.88 -2.58
C ILE A 373 -11.46 8.12 -2.87
N LYS A 374 -11.49 8.64 -4.09
CA LYS A 374 -10.74 9.83 -4.51
C LYS A 374 -11.38 11.13 -4.01
N THR A 375 -12.70 11.15 -3.87
CA THR A 375 -13.47 12.37 -3.63
C THR A 375 -14.10 12.42 -2.24
N ARG A 376 -14.66 11.31 -1.78
CA ARG A 376 -15.40 11.19 -0.52
C ARG A 376 -15.13 9.83 0.16
N PRO A 377 -13.87 9.54 0.56
CA PRO A 377 -13.50 8.25 1.15
C PRO A 377 -14.30 7.91 2.42
N GLN A 378 -14.78 8.91 3.16
CA GLN A 378 -15.62 8.71 4.35
C GLN A 378 -16.97 8.01 4.04
N ASN A 379 -17.40 7.99 2.78
CA ASN A 379 -18.63 7.32 2.36
C ASN A 379 -18.43 5.81 2.09
N LEU A 380 -17.19 5.35 2.02
CA LEU A 380 -16.89 3.93 1.85
C LEU A 380 -16.84 3.21 3.19
N SER A 381 -17.30 1.97 3.24
CA SER A 381 -17.00 1.04 4.32
C SER A 381 -15.56 0.54 4.23
N LEU A 382 -15.02 0.02 5.33
CA LEU A 382 -13.67 -0.55 5.33
C LEU A 382 -13.55 -1.74 4.38
N ASN A 383 -14.62 -2.55 4.24
CA ASN A 383 -14.66 -3.66 3.27
C ASN A 383 -14.65 -3.17 1.82
N GLU A 384 -15.36 -2.09 1.49
CA GLU A 384 -15.32 -1.50 0.15
C GLU A 384 -13.91 -0.95 -0.17
N MET A 385 -13.25 -0.29 0.79
CA MET A 385 -11.85 0.12 0.62
C MET A 385 -10.92 -1.08 0.40
N PHE A 386 -11.13 -2.18 1.12
CA PHE A 386 -10.38 -3.41 0.92
C PHE A 386 -10.59 -4.01 -0.47
N MET A 387 -11.82 -3.97 -0.99
CA MET A 387 -12.11 -4.38 -2.37
C MET A 387 -11.39 -3.50 -3.40
N VAL A 388 -11.39 -2.17 -3.18
CA VAL A 388 -10.64 -1.22 -4.03
C VAL A 388 -9.15 -1.51 -4.00
N ALA A 389 -8.55 -1.71 -2.81
CA ALA A 389 -7.14 -2.07 -2.70
C ALA A 389 -6.82 -3.31 -3.52
N ASN A 390 -7.58 -4.40 -3.35
CA ASN A 390 -7.35 -5.66 -4.06
C ASN A 390 -7.61 -5.61 -5.56
N SER A 391 -8.16 -4.53 -6.09
CA SER A 391 -8.28 -4.30 -7.53
C SER A 391 -6.99 -3.77 -8.18
N TYR A 392 -6.02 -3.34 -7.38
CA TYR A 392 -4.70 -2.91 -7.82
C TYR A 392 -3.67 -4.02 -7.61
N PRO A 393 -2.55 -4.00 -8.35
CA PRO A 393 -1.44 -4.92 -8.09
C PRO A 393 -0.94 -4.78 -6.65
N LYS A 394 -0.74 -5.91 -5.98
CA LYS A 394 -0.21 -5.91 -4.60
C LYS A 394 1.13 -5.20 -4.54
N GLY A 395 1.27 -4.26 -3.60
CA GLY A 395 2.48 -3.46 -3.42
C GLY A 395 2.61 -2.27 -4.37
N SER A 396 1.65 -2.03 -5.29
CA SER A 396 1.60 -0.79 -6.05
C SER A 396 1.32 0.41 -5.16
N GLN A 397 1.62 1.62 -5.63
CA GLN A 397 1.36 2.83 -4.87
C GLN A 397 -0.13 3.00 -4.58
N GLU A 398 -0.98 2.72 -5.56
CA GLU A 398 -2.44 2.79 -5.43
C GLU A 398 -2.96 1.80 -4.38
N PHE A 399 -2.42 0.58 -4.34
CA PHE A 399 -2.75 -0.41 -3.32
C PHE A 399 -2.43 0.10 -1.91
N ILE A 400 -1.26 0.69 -1.73
CA ILE A 400 -0.79 1.24 -0.46
C ILE A 400 -1.64 2.45 -0.05
N ASP A 401 -1.89 3.39 -0.96
CA ASP A 401 -2.64 4.62 -0.71
C ASP A 401 -4.06 4.33 -0.22
N VAL A 402 -4.68 3.25 -0.71
CA VAL A 402 -6.00 2.83 -0.22
C VAL A 402 -5.95 2.42 1.24
N PHE A 403 -4.96 1.63 1.69
CA PHE A 403 -4.84 1.24 3.10
C PHE A 403 -4.47 2.40 4.01
N GLU A 404 -3.65 3.34 3.54
CA GLU A 404 -3.39 4.58 4.27
C GLU A 404 -4.64 5.45 4.41
N THR A 405 -5.47 5.49 3.37
CA THR A 405 -6.76 6.16 3.43
C THR A 405 -7.70 5.44 4.40
N ALA A 406 -7.73 4.11 4.37
CA ALA A 406 -8.57 3.30 5.26
C ALA A 406 -8.25 3.55 6.74
N VAL A 407 -6.99 3.51 7.16
CA VAL A 407 -6.62 3.75 8.56
C VAL A 407 -6.87 5.20 8.99
N ARG A 408 -6.79 6.16 8.07
CA ARG A 408 -7.13 7.57 8.33
C ARG A 408 -8.63 7.77 8.51
N MET A 409 -9.47 7.06 7.74
CA MET A 409 -10.93 7.13 7.85
C MET A 409 -11.46 6.32 9.05
N TYR A 410 -10.79 5.23 9.39
CA TYR A 410 -11.14 4.31 10.47
C TYR A 410 -10.03 4.18 11.53
N PRO A 411 -9.65 5.29 12.21
CA PRO A 411 -8.47 5.31 13.08
C PRO A 411 -8.61 4.44 14.35
N LYS A 412 -9.82 4.02 14.69
CA LYS A 412 -10.12 3.13 15.82
C LYS A 412 -10.30 1.67 15.41
N ASP A 413 -10.29 1.38 14.11
CA ASP A 413 -10.43 0.02 13.61
C ASP A 413 -9.06 -0.65 13.53
N GLU A 414 -8.92 -1.75 14.26
CA GLU A 414 -7.65 -2.47 14.36
C GLU A 414 -7.31 -3.26 13.09
N ILE A 415 -8.33 -3.69 12.31
CA ILE A 415 -8.12 -4.35 11.01
C ILE A 415 -7.55 -3.35 10.01
N ALA A 416 -8.07 -2.12 10.01
CA ALA A 416 -7.49 -1.04 9.20
C ALA A 416 -6.03 -0.79 9.58
N SER A 417 -5.71 -0.79 10.88
CA SER A 417 -4.35 -0.60 11.39
C SER A 417 -3.41 -1.74 10.98
N ILE A 418 -3.84 -3.00 11.08
CA ILE A 418 -3.05 -4.18 10.67
C ILE A 418 -2.76 -4.13 9.16
N ASN A 419 -3.77 -3.85 8.35
CA ASN A 419 -3.62 -3.75 6.90
C ASN A 419 -2.71 -2.59 6.49
N ALA A 420 -2.85 -1.43 7.13
CA ALA A 420 -1.98 -0.29 6.88
C ALA A 420 -0.52 -0.57 7.31
N ALA A 421 -0.32 -1.33 8.39
CA ALA A 421 1.01 -1.77 8.80
C ALA A 421 1.65 -2.70 7.76
N ALA A 422 0.91 -3.68 7.25
CA ALA A 422 1.38 -4.57 6.19
C ALA A 422 1.72 -3.79 4.91
N ALA A 423 0.92 -2.79 4.54
CA ALA A 423 1.18 -1.91 3.41
C ALA A 423 2.43 -1.03 3.64
N ALA A 424 2.62 -0.48 4.83
CA ALA A 424 3.81 0.29 5.18
C ALA A 424 5.08 -0.58 5.14
N LEU A 425 5.02 -1.82 5.64
CA LEU A 425 6.13 -2.77 5.57
C LEU A 425 6.49 -3.12 4.12
N SER A 426 5.51 -3.21 3.22
CA SER A 426 5.77 -3.53 1.81
C SER A 426 6.63 -2.49 1.08
N ARG A 427 6.62 -1.24 1.55
CA ARG A 427 7.51 -0.17 1.08
C ARG A 427 8.68 0.12 2.02
N ASN A 428 8.92 -0.75 3.00
CA ASN A 428 9.99 -0.61 4.00
C ASN A 428 9.85 0.62 4.92
N ASP A 429 8.63 1.12 5.14
CA ASP A 429 8.34 2.19 6.11
C ASP A 429 8.10 1.58 7.51
N LEU A 430 9.19 1.29 8.20
CA LEU A 430 9.16 0.65 9.51
C LEU A 430 8.53 1.53 10.59
N VAL A 431 8.68 2.84 10.48
CA VAL A 431 8.16 3.82 11.46
C VAL A 431 6.64 3.85 11.44
N SER A 432 6.05 3.99 10.25
CA SER A 432 4.60 3.96 10.09
C SER A 432 4.01 2.60 10.46
N ALA A 433 4.69 1.50 10.07
CA ALA A 433 4.26 0.14 10.40
C ALA A 433 4.20 -0.07 11.93
N GLU A 434 5.23 0.31 12.65
CA GLU A 434 5.28 0.20 14.11
C GLU A 434 4.19 1.04 14.78
N ARG A 435 3.99 2.27 14.31
CA ARG A 435 2.92 3.14 14.81
C ARG A 435 1.54 2.49 14.63
N TYR A 436 1.25 1.92 13.45
CA TYR A 436 -0.03 1.27 13.20
C TYR A 436 -0.21 -0.01 14.04
N LEU A 437 0.82 -0.83 14.18
CA LEU A 437 0.76 -2.04 15.01
C LEU A 437 0.57 -1.72 16.50
N ASN A 438 1.12 -0.60 16.98
CA ASN A 438 0.93 -0.13 18.35
C ASN A 438 -0.51 0.37 18.64
N MET A 439 -1.30 0.68 17.60
CA MET A 439 -2.72 1.00 17.74
C MET A 439 -3.60 -0.23 18.00
N VAL A 440 -3.09 -1.43 17.73
CA VAL A 440 -3.81 -2.70 17.93
C VAL A 440 -3.73 -3.13 19.39
N ASN A 441 -4.87 -3.39 20.02
CA ASN A 441 -4.97 -3.82 21.41
C ASN A 441 -5.64 -5.18 21.59
N VAL A 442 -6.81 -5.38 20.96
CA VAL A 442 -7.66 -6.56 21.11
C VAL A 442 -7.27 -7.67 20.12
N ASN A 443 -6.94 -7.30 18.90
CA ASN A 443 -6.70 -8.25 17.78
C ASN A 443 -5.24 -8.72 17.65
N LYS A 444 -4.45 -8.66 18.73
CA LYS A 444 -3.05 -9.11 18.73
C LYS A 444 -2.88 -10.62 18.52
N GLN A 445 -3.93 -11.40 18.75
CA GLN A 445 -3.94 -12.86 18.52
C GLN A 445 -4.14 -13.23 17.04
N LEU A 446 -4.48 -12.28 16.16
CA LEU A 446 -4.66 -12.57 14.74
C LEU A 446 -3.34 -12.95 14.09
N PRO A 447 -3.34 -13.99 13.23
CA PRO A 447 -2.13 -14.42 12.52
C PRO A 447 -1.50 -13.32 11.68
N GLU A 448 -2.31 -12.45 11.07
CA GLU A 448 -1.86 -11.34 10.24
C GLU A 448 -1.15 -10.27 11.09
N TYR A 449 -1.62 -9.98 12.30
CA TYR A 449 -0.91 -9.11 13.23
C TYR A 449 0.45 -9.71 13.60
N SER A 450 0.48 -10.98 13.97
CA SER A 450 1.72 -11.66 14.31
C SER A 450 2.68 -11.73 13.13
N ASN A 451 2.18 -11.95 11.90
CA ASN A 451 3.00 -11.90 10.69
C ASN A 451 3.60 -10.49 10.47
N ALA A 452 2.79 -9.45 10.60
CA ALA A 452 3.26 -8.08 10.42
C ALA A 452 4.30 -7.69 11.49
N MET A 453 4.09 -8.07 12.77
CA MET A 453 5.09 -7.90 13.82
C MET A 453 6.38 -8.67 13.52
N GLY A 454 6.26 -9.93 13.09
CA GLY A 454 7.41 -10.74 12.72
C GLY A 454 8.22 -10.15 11.57
N VAL A 455 7.55 -9.64 10.53
CA VAL A 455 8.20 -8.93 9.41
C VAL A 455 8.86 -7.63 9.89
N LEU A 456 8.19 -6.86 10.75
CA LEU A 456 8.78 -5.65 11.35
C LEU A 456 10.08 -5.96 12.09
N MET A 457 10.08 -6.98 12.97
CA MET A 457 11.26 -7.42 13.71
C MET A 457 12.36 -7.94 12.78
N LEU A 458 11.98 -8.70 11.75
CA LEU A 458 12.90 -9.21 10.73
C LEU A 458 13.62 -8.08 9.99
N LEU A 459 12.90 -7.05 9.58
CA LEU A 459 13.46 -5.89 8.89
C LEU A 459 14.28 -4.98 9.82
N LYS A 460 13.97 -4.96 11.12
CA LYS A 460 14.79 -4.29 12.15
C LYS A 460 16.05 -5.08 12.52
N GLY A 461 16.15 -6.36 12.13
CA GLY A 461 17.26 -7.24 12.47
C GLY A 461 17.10 -7.94 13.83
N GLU A 462 15.93 -7.90 14.43
CA GLU A 462 15.59 -8.55 15.69
C GLU A 462 15.09 -9.98 15.44
N TYR A 463 16.01 -10.87 15.02
CA TYR A 463 15.68 -12.17 14.42
C TYR A 463 15.01 -13.14 15.40
N GLU A 464 15.31 -13.09 16.69
CA GLU A 464 14.71 -13.96 17.71
C GLU A 464 13.24 -13.60 17.90
N HIS A 465 12.92 -12.31 18.09
CA HIS A 465 11.55 -11.84 18.19
C HIS A 465 10.77 -12.07 16.88
N ALA A 466 11.42 -11.85 15.73
CA ALA A 466 10.81 -12.14 14.43
C ALA A 466 10.38 -13.61 14.35
N GLU A 467 11.26 -14.54 14.78
CA GLU A 467 10.98 -15.97 14.74
C GLU A 467 9.80 -16.37 15.63
N GLU A 468 9.68 -15.80 16.82
CA GLU A 468 8.57 -16.05 17.75
C GLU A 468 7.23 -15.65 17.13
N TYR A 469 7.14 -14.41 16.62
CA TYR A 469 5.92 -13.91 15.98
C TYR A 469 5.55 -14.70 14.71
N LEU A 470 6.53 -14.99 13.86
CA LEU A 470 6.30 -15.74 12.62
C LEU A 470 5.89 -17.19 12.89
N LYS A 471 6.47 -17.86 13.90
CA LYS A 471 6.04 -19.21 14.33
C LYS A 471 4.61 -19.21 14.85
N ALA A 472 4.22 -18.20 15.64
CA ALA A 472 2.85 -18.07 16.12
C ALA A 472 1.86 -17.92 14.95
N ALA A 473 2.17 -17.09 13.97
CA ALA A 473 1.34 -16.89 12.77
C ALA A 473 1.30 -18.15 11.88
N ALA A 474 2.43 -18.80 11.66
CA ALA A 474 2.52 -20.02 10.84
C ALA A 474 1.75 -21.20 11.46
N LYS A 475 1.75 -21.32 12.80
CA LYS A 475 0.97 -22.32 13.54
C LYS A 475 -0.53 -22.21 13.28
N SER A 476 -1.01 -21.02 12.98
CA SER A 476 -2.41 -20.75 12.60
C SER A 476 -2.69 -21.02 11.11
N GLY A 477 -1.71 -21.53 10.34
CA GLY A 477 -1.86 -21.87 8.92
C GLY A 477 -1.64 -20.69 7.97
N LEU A 478 -1.13 -19.55 8.43
CA LEU A 478 -0.87 -18.40 7.56
C LEU A 478 0.35 -18.65 6.67
N GLN A 479 0.12 -18.83 5.37
CA GLN A 479 1.18 -19.15 4.39
C GLN A 479 2.31 -18.10 4.35
N ALA A 480 1.97 -16.83 4.37
CA ALA A 480 2.96 -15.74 4.37
C ALA A 480 3.95 -15.85 5.53
N ALA A 481 3.50 -16.29 6.71
CA ALA A 481 4.37 -16.46 7.87
C ALA A 481 5.36 -17.63 7.68
N GLY A 482 4.92 -18.71 7.03
CA GLY A 482 5.82 -19.81 6.65
C GLY A 482 6.92 -19.36 5.70
N GLN A 483 6.56 -18.60 4.68
CA GLN A 483 7.51 -18.01 3.71
C GLN A 483 8.48 -17.04 4.40
N ASN A 484 8.00 -16.23 5.34
CA ASN A 484 8.86 -15.33 6.10
C ASN A 484 9.83 -16.09 7.04
N LEU A 485 9.44 -17.24 7.57
CA LEU A 485 10.36 -18.09 8.33
C LEU A 485 11.47 -18.67 7.45
N GLU A 486 11.18 -19.01 6.19
CA GLU A 486 12.19 -19.43 5.23
C GLU A 486 13.17 -18.30 4.93
N GLU A 487 12.67 -17.08 4.69
CA GLU A 487 13.49 -15.89 4.49
C GLU A 487 14.38 -15.58 5.70
N LEU A 488 13.83 -15.69 6.90
CA LEU A 488 14.59 -15.55 8.15
C LEU A 488 15.69 -16.61 8.27
N ALA A 489 15.40 -17.87 7.92
CA ALA A 489 16.39 -18.95 7.95
C ALA A 489 17.54 -18.68 6.97
N LYS A 490 17.25 -18.28 5.73
CA LYS A 490 18.25 -17.86 4.74
C LYS A 490 19.11 -16.70 5.28
N LYS A 491 18.48 -15.70 5.90
CA LYS A 491 19.19 -14.56 6.50
C LYS A 491 20.14 -14.97 7.63
N LYS A 492 19.68 -15.83 8.55
CA LYS A 492 20.50 -16.35 9.67
C LYS A 492 21.67 -17.19 9.14
N THR A 493 21.44 -18.06 8.17
CA THR A 493 22.48 -18.89 7.55
C THR A 493 23.55 -18.02 6.90
N ASN A 494 23.13 -17.05 6.07
CA ASN A 494 24.07 -16.14 5.42
C ASN A 494 24.89 -15.29 6.43
N ALA A 495 24.24 -14.80 7.50
CA ALA A 495 24.93 -14.08 8.55
C ALA A 495 26.00 -14.92 9.24
N ALA A 496 25.69 -16.18 9.54
CA ALA A 496 26.62 -17.12 10.17
C ALA A 496 27.82 -17.43 9.24
N GLU A 497 27.59 -17.57 7.93
CA GLU A 497 28.64 -17.79 6.94
C GLU A 497 29.58 -16.56 6.83
N ILE A 498 29.01 -15.35 6.81
CA ILE A 498 29.78 -14.11 6.82
C ILE A 498 30.68 -14.02 8.07
N GLU A 499 30.13 -14.34 9.24
CA GLU A 499 30.92 -14.33 10.47
C GLU A 499 32.02 -15.39 10.47
N LYS A 500 31.74 -16.60 9.97
CA LYS A 500 32.72 -17.68 9.85
C LYS A 500 33.89 -17.30 8.93
N LYS A 501 33.60 -16.60 7.81
CA LYS A 501 34.62 -16.11 6.88
C LYS A 501 35.46 -14.95 7.47
N LYS A 502 34.86 -14.08 8.32
CA LYS A 502 35.60 -13.01 8.99
C LYS A 502 36.59 -13.51 10.05
N ARG A 503 36.34 -14.70 10.59
CA ARG A 503 37.19 -15.31 11.65
C ARG A 503 38.32 -16.18 11.07
N LYS A 504 38.31 -16.46 9.75
CA LYS A 504 39.37 -17.11 9.01
C LYS A 504 40.28 -16.09 8.31
#